data_39edf4d19997f82c112489bac11dd7b7
#
_entry.id   39edf4d19997f82c112489bac11dd7b7
#
_cell.length_a   1.000
_cell.length_b   1.000
_cell.length_c   1.000
_cell.angle_alpha   90.00
_cell.angle_beta   90.00
_cell.angle_gamma   90.00
#
_symmetry.space_group_name_H-M   'P 1'
#
loop_
_entity.id
_entity.type
_entity.pdbx_description
1 polymer ?
#
loop_
_entity_poly.entity_id
_entity_poly.type
_entity_poly.pdbx_seq_one_letter_code
_entity_poly.pdbx_strand_id
1 'polypeptide(L)'
;MCVLLALFSPCLAASKDKPQKEKPYALIFGTAYGPNDRPLYGVKITIQPQKKKHPNWRLMSDHRGEFAQRVPAGTNDYLVRGEAEYAPLGDDGKPQLSKKVRLKGETRVHVDNEERRDISLHLTE
;
A
#
# COMPACT_ATOMS: atom_id res chain seq x y z
N MET A 1 -18.86 35.53 49.01
CA MET A 1 -18.85 35.17 48.49
C MET A 1 -18.35 34.65 47.55
N CYS A 2 -18.20 34.22 47.05
CA CYS A 2 -17.86 33.87 46.17
C CYS A 2 -17.61 33.42 45.25
N VAL A 3 -17.45 33.16 44.86
CA VAL A 3 -17.26 32.83 44.04
C VAL A 3 -16.91 32.31 43.14
N LEU A 4 -16.77 31.94 42.79
CA LEU A 4 -16.47 31.48 41.88
C LEU A 4 -16.20 31.03 40.99
N LEU A 5 -16.05 30.80 40.74
CA LEU A 5 -15.84 30.48 39.93
C LEU A 5 -15.45 30.05 39.03
N ALA A 6 -15.32 29.72 38.61
CA ALA A 6 -14.99 29.35 37.78
C ALA A 6 -14.61 28.95 36.99
N LEU A 7 -14.48 28.67 36.72
CA LEU A 7 -14.20 28.39 35.91
C LEU A 7 -13.86 27.87 35.08
N PHE A 8 -13.69 27.48 34.68
CA PHE A 8 -13.49 26.93 33.95
C PHE A 8 -13.19 26.82 32.89
N SER A 9 -13.04 26.60 32.30
CA SER A 9 -12.74 26.56 31.30
C SER A 9 -12.25 25.77 30.61
N PRO A 10 -12.25 25.25 30.22
CA PRO A 10 -11.87 24.35 29.61
C PRO A 10 -11.71 24.09 28.39
N CYS A 11 -11.95 23.73 27.83
CA CYS A 11 -11.98 23.55 26.71
C CYS A 11 -10.99 23.62 25.89
N LEU A 12 -10.38 23.91 26.10
CA LEU A 12 -9.40 23.98 25.52
C LEU A 12 -9.00 23.02 24.72
N ALA A 13 -9.18 21.97 24.96
CA ALA A 13 -8.75 20.84 24.22
C ALA A 13 -9.17 20.87 22.82
N ALA A 14 -10.23 21.42 22.58
CA ALA A 14 -10.73 21.46 21.26
C ALA A 14 -9.82 22.14 20.29
N SER A 15 -9.07 23.06 20.73
CA SER A 15 -8.19 23.76 19.83
C SER A 15 -7.11 22.87 19.26
N LYS A 16 -6.88 21.75 19.88
CA LYS A 16 -5.87 20.85 19.38
C LYS A 16 -6.35 20.06 18.21
N ASP A 17 -7.63 19.99 18.06
CA ASP A 17 -8.20 19.25 16.99
C ASP A 17 -8.30 20.06 15.74
N LYS A 18 -7.59 21.12 15.66
CA LYS A 18 -7.53 21.80 14.41
C LYS A 18 -7.17 20.81 13.35
N PRO A 19 -8.02 20.66 12.37
CA PRO A 19 -7.69 19.77 11.30
C PRO A 19 -6.40 20.26 10.69
N GLN A 20 -5.41 19.47 10.82
CA GLN A 20 -4.22 19.73 10.07
C GLN A 20 -4.63 19.51 8.62
N LYS A 21 -4.37 20.49 7.82
CA LYS A 21 -4.58 20.32 6.42
C LYS A 21 -3.64 19.23 5.97
N GLU A 22 -4.17 18.08 5.75
CA GLU A 22 -3.40 17.03 5.14
C GLU A 22 -3.02 17.49 3.74
N LYS A 23 -1.79 17.24 3.36
CA LYS A 23 -1.39 17.51 2.00
C LYS A 23 -2.24 16.63 1.08
N PRO A 24 -2.68 17.17 -0.05
CA PRO A 24 -3.43 16.34 -0.97
C PRO A 24 -2.59 15.16 -1.43
N TYR A 25 -3.25 14.04 -1.64
CA TYR A 25 -2.56 12.83 -2.05
C TYR A 25 -3.41 12.05 -3.05
N ALA A 26 -2.72 11.24 -3.84
CA ALA A 26 -3.35 10.26 -4.68
C ALA A 26 -3.16 8.89 -4.02
N LEU A 27 -3.91 7.91 -4.46
CA LEU A 27 -3.84 6.57 -3.87
C LEU A 27 -3.61 5.53 -4.96
N ILE A 28 -2.60 4.72 -4.77
CA ILE A 28 -2.36 3.54 -5.60
C ILE A 28 -2.71 2.35 -4.73
N PHE A 29 -3.67 1.56 -5.17
CA PHE A 29 -4.08 0.39 -4.41
C PHE A 29 -4.39 -0.75 -5.38
N GLY A 30 -4.45 -1.95 -4.85
CA GLY A 30 -4.74 -3.06 -5.70
C GLY A 30 -4.49 -4.38 -5.02
N THR A 31 -4.41 -5.42 -5.83
CA THR A 31 -4.22 -6.77 -5.35
C THR A 31 -3.07 -7.42 -6.10
N ALA A 32 -2.24 -8.14 -5.37
CA ALA A 32 -1.15 -8.93 -5.94
C ALA A 32 -1.63 -10.36 -6.12
N TYR A 33 -1.47 -10.88 -7.33
CA TYR A 33 -1.89 -12.23 -7.68
C TYR A 33 -0.69 -13.09 -7.99
N GLY A 34 -0.74 -14.33 -7.54
CA GLY A 34 0.26 -15.32 -7.88
C GLY A 34 -0.20 -16.20 -9.03
N PRO A 35 0.43 -17.36 -9.19
CA PRO A 35 -0.02 -18.34 -10.18
C PRO A 35 -1.48 -18.71 -9.95
N ASN A 36 -2.19 -19.01 -11.02
CA ASN A 36 -3.61 -19.35 -10.96
C ASN A 36 -4.51 -18.21 -10.53
N ASP A 37 -4.03 -16.96 -10.66
CA ASP A 37 -4.80 -15.76 -10.38
C ASP A 37 -5.35 -15.73 -8.95
N ARG A 38 -4.63 -16.28 -8.00
CA ARG A 38 -5.02 -16.22 -6.60
C ARG A 38 -4.29 -15.10 -5.90
N PRO A 39 -5.00 -14.33 -5.03
CA PRO A 39 -4.34 -13.30 -4.24
C PRO A 39 -3.20 -13.88 -3.41
N LEU A 40 -2.12 -13.15 -3.31
CA LEU A 40 -0.90 -13.64 -2.66
C LEU A 40 -0.56 -12.76 -1.47
N TYR A 41 -0.43 -13.39 -0.31
CA TYR A 41 -0.03 -12.72 0.92
C TYR A 41 1.49 -12.54 0.97
N GLY A 42 1.93 -11.42 1.52
CA GLY A 42 3.35 -11.25 1.79
C GLY A 42 4.21 -10.89 0.60
N VAL A 43 3.60 -10.38 -0.46
CA VAL A 43 4.35 -9.91 -1.61
C VAL A 43 5.05 -8.61 -1.25
N LYS A 44 6.36 -8.55 -1.49
CA LYS A 44 7.11 -7.31 -1.30
C LYS A 44 6.86 -6.41 -2.49
N ILE A 45 6.26 -5.28 -2.23
CA ILE A 45 5.87 -4.35 -3.28
C ILE A 45 6.69 -3.08 -3.16
N THR A 46 7.23 -2.62 -4.28
CA THR A 46 7.94 -1.35 -4.34
C THR A 46 7.28 -0.45 -5.34
N ILE A 47 7.18 0.83 -5.00
CA ILE A 47 6.63 1.84 -5.89
C ILE A 47 7.71 2.88 -6.15
N GLN A 48 8.06 3.02 -7.41
CA GLN A 48 9.15 3.88 -7.83
C GLN A 48 8.63 4.94 -8.79
N PRO A 49 8.82 6.23 -8.45
CA PRO A 49 8.51 7.27 -9.43
C PRO A 49 9.38 7.11 -10.67
N GLN A 50 8.80 7.27 -11.83
CA GLN A 50 9.50 7.05 -13.09
C GLN A 50 10.73 7.91 -13.23
N LYS A 51 10.71 9.11 -12.66
CA LYS A 51 11.83 10.04 -12.74
C LYS A 51 12.95 9.75 -11.75
N LYS A 52 12.78 8.78 -10.87
CA LYS A 52 13.77 8.48 -9.84
C LYS A 52 14.36 7.10 -10.06
N LYS A 53 15.58 6.92 -9.55
CA LYS A 53 16.31 5.68 -9.73
C LYS A 53 16.01 4.64 -8.66
N HIS A 54 15.37 5.06 -7.57
CA HIS A 54 15.11 4.17 -6.44
C HIS A 54 13.65 4.23 -6.04
N PRO A 55 13.11 3.12 -5.51
CA PRO A 55 11.74 3.15 -5.00
C PRO A 55 11.62 4.09 -3.83
N ASN A 56 10.52 4.85 -3.80
CA ASN A 56 10.23 5.73 -2.67
C ASN A 56 9.42 5.01 -1.59
N TRP A 57 8.67 3.99 -1.96
CA TRP A 57 7.81 3.28 -1.03
C TRP A 57 8.01 1.79 -1.14
N ARG A 58 7.97 1.13 0.02
CA ARG A 58 8.04 -0.32 0.12
C ARG A 58 6.94 -0.77 1.04
N LEU A 59 6.16 -1.73 0.58
CA LEU A 59 5.05 -2.24 1.35
C LEU A 59 4.89 -3.72 1.09
N MET A 60 3.91 -4.32 1.74
CA MET A 60 3.70 -5.75 1.65
C MET A 60 2.21 -6.01 1.51
N SER A 61 1.83 -6.97 0.67
CA SER A 61 0.43 -7.32 0.52
C SER A 61 -0.08 -8.02 1.78
N ASP A 62 -1.36 -7.79 2.09
CA ASP A 62 -1.98 -8.36 3.27
C ASP A 62 -2.50 -9.78 2.99
N HIS A 63 -3.28 -10.33 3.94
CA HIS A 63 -3.80 -11.69 3.81
C HIS A 63 -4.73 -11.87 2.62
N ARG A 64 -5.27 -10.81 2.08
CA ARG A 64 -6.11 -10.85 0.89
C ARG A 64 -5.34 -10.49 -0.37
N GLY A 65 -4.03 -10.32 -0.25
CA GLY A 65 -3.20 -9.90 -1.36
C GLY A 65 -3.31 -8.42 -1.67
N GLU A 66 -4.01 -7.66 -0.85
CA GLU A 66 -4.27 -6.26 -1.11
C GLU A 66 -3.16 -5.36 -0.58
N PHE A 67 -2.96 -4.25 -1.24
CA PHE A 67 -2.00 -3.24 -0.81
C PHE A 67 -2.53 -1.86 -1.20
N ALA A 68 -2.03 -0.83 -0.49
CA ALA A 68 -2.41 0.54 -0.77
C ALA A 68 -1.29 1.47 -0.34
N GLN A 69 -1.04 2.49 -1.12
CA GLN A 69 0.00 3.47 -0.80
C GLN A 69 -0.45 4.86 -1.23
N ARG A 70 -0.34 5.81 -0.33
CA ARG A 70 -0.55 7.21 -0.64
C ARG A 70 0.69 7.76 -1.35
N VAL A 71 0.47 8.49 -2.41
CA VAL A 71 1.53 9.15 -3.15
C VAL A 71 1.16 10.61 -3.32
N PRO A 72 2.13 11.49 -3.54
CA PRO A 72 1.80 12.91 -3.70
C PRO A 72 0.82 13.15 -4.85
N ALA A 73 -0.06 14.11 -4.65
CA ALA A 73 -0.98 14.52 -5.69
C ALA A 73 -0.22 15.14 -6.85
N GLY A 74 -0.82 15.10 -8.02
CA GLY A 74 -0.22 15.67 -9.23
C GLY A 74 -0.11 14.61 -10.29
N THR A 75 0.43 14.98 -11.43
CA THR A 75 0.58 14.07 -12.56
C THR A 75 1.93 13.37 -12.46
N ASN A 76 1.89 12.08 -12.22
CA ASN A 76 3.10 11.28 -12.06
C ASN A 76 2.90 9.87 -12.61
N ASP A 77 3.99 9.29 -13.06
CA ASP A 77 4.02 7.91 -13.47
C ASP A 77 4.87 7.11 -12.49
N TYR A 78 4.41 5.93 -12.16
CA TYR A 78 5.07 5.05 -11.19
C TYR A 78 5.27 3.67 -11.77
N LEU A 79 6.35 3.03 -11.35
CA LEU A 79 6.57 1.63 -11.64
C LEU A 79 6.33 0.86 -10.35
N VAL A 80 5.37 -0.03 -10.38
CA VAL A 80 5.02 -0.87 -9.23
C VAL A 80 5.56 -2.27 -9.51
N ARG A 81 6.43 -2.74 -8.61
CA ARG A 81 7.03 -4.06 -8.72
C ARG A 81 6.66 -4.91 -7.52
N GLY A 82 6.48 -6.19 -7.75
CA GLY A 82 6.24 -7.14 -6.69
C GLY A 82 7.19 -8.32 -6.79
N GLU A 83 7.60 -8.83 -5.65
CA GLU A 83 8.41 -10.03 -5.54
C GLU A 83 7.90 -10.88 -4.40
N ALA A 84 7.88 -12.17 -4.60
CA ALA A 84 7.47 -13.10 -3.57
C ALA A 84 8.13 -14.44 -3.78
N GLU A 85 8.29 -15.19 -2.69
CA GLU A 85 8.68 -16.57 -2.78
C GLU A 85 7.41 -17.40 -2.65
N TYR A 86 7.27 -18.37 -3.50
CA TYR A 86 6.09 -19.20 -3.57
C TYR A 86 6.45 -20.66 -3.56
N ALA A 87 5.84 -21.41 -2.64
CA ALA A 87 6.00 -22.84 -2.57
C ALA A 87 4.68 -23.47 -2.97
N PRO A 88 4.64 -24.18 -4.10
CA PRO A 88 3.39 -24.83 -4.54
C PRO A 88 2.95 -25.88 -3.53
N LEU A 89 1.64 -26.07 -3.44
CA LEU A 89 1.08 -27.08 -2.57
C LEU A 89 1.25 -28.46 -3.21
N GLY A 90 1.67 -29.43 -2.38
CA GLY A 90 1.72 -30.80 -2.81
C GLY A 90 0.36 -31.46 -2.70
N ASP A 91 0.32 -32.74 -3.05
CA ASP A 91 -0.91 -33.52 -2.98
C ASP A 91 -1.46 -33.63 -1.56
N ASP A 92 -0.59 -33.48 -0.56
CA ASP A 92 -0.97 -33.50 0.84
C ASP A 92 -1.46 -32.14 1.35
N GLY A 93 -1.53 -31.13 0.46
CA GLY A 93 -1.96 -29.80 0.83
C GLY A 93 -0.91 -28.97 1.53
N LYS A 94 0.30 -29.47 1.68
CA LYS A 94 1.38 -28.76 2.35
C LYS A 94 2.32 -28.10 1.36
N PRO A 95 2.91 -26.94 1.71
CA PRO A 95 3.86 -26.29 0.83
C PRO A 95 5.08 -27.17 0.55
N GLN A 96 5.45 -27.27 -0.71
CA GLN A 96 6.63 -28.02 -1.12
C GLN A 96 7.84 -27.08 -1.14
N LEU A 97 8.53 -27.00 -0.01
CA LEU A 97 9.63 -26.06 0.15
C LEU A 97 10.79 -26.33 -0.80
N SER A 98 10.95 -27.58 -1.23
CA SER A 98 11.99 -27.93 -2.19
C SER A 98 11.70 -27.42 -3.59
N LYS A 99 10.45 -27.03 -3.86
CA LYS A 99 10.05 -26.52 -5.17
C LYS A 99 9.72 -25.02 -5.09
N LYS A 100 10.28 -24.36 -4.11
CA LYS A 100 10.06 -22.93 -3.91
C LYS A 100 10.59 -22.16 -5.11
N VAL A 101 9.79 -21.26 -5.64
CA VAL A 101 10.16 -20.43 -6.77
C VAL A 101 10.01 -18.97 -6.41
N ARG A 102 10.74 -18.12 -7.10
CA ARG A 102 10.63 -16.69 -6.93
C ARG A 102 9.70 -16.13 -8.01
N LEU A 103 8.71 -15.41 -7.56
CA LEU A 103 7.75 -14.77 -8.46
C LEU A 103 8.04 -13.29 -8.53
N LYS A 104 7.88 -12.73 -9.72
CA LYS A 104 8.06 -11.30 -9.96
C LYS A 104 6.96 -10.79 -10.85
N GLY A 105 6.65 -9.53 -10.70
CA GLY A 105 5.71 -8.86 -11.57
C GLY A 105 5.92 -7.37 -11.49
N GLU A 106 5.49 -6.65 -12.52
CA GLU A 106 5.55 -5.21 -12.52
C GLU A 106 4.44 -4.63 -13.37
N THR A 107 4.04 -3.42 -13.05
CA THR A 107 3.06 -2.69 -13.82
C THR A 107 3.35 -1.20 -13.70
N ARG A 108 2.97 -0.46 -14.71
CA ARG A 108 3.11 0.99 -14.71
C ARG A 108 1.77 1.60 -14.37
N VAL A 109 1.82 2.67 -13.57
CA VAL A 109 0.62 3.35 -13.11
C VAL A 109 0.77 4.83 -13.38
N HIS A 110 -0.22 5.39 -14.06
CA HIS A 110 -0.30 6.83 -14.27
C HIS A 110 -1.34 7.40 -13.32
N VAL A 111 -0.97 8.45 -12.62
CA VAL A 111 -1.85 9.08 -11.63
C VAL A 111 -1.95 10.56 -11.96
N ASP A 112 -3.17 11.09 -11.94
CA ASP A 112 -3.43 12.52 -12.11
C ASP A 112 -4.08 13.07 -10.85
N ASN A 113 -3.57 14.21 -10.39
CA ASN A 113 -4.18 14.94 -9.27
C ASN A 113 -4.33 14.08 -8.01
N GLU A 114 -5.54 13.90 -7.53
CA GLU A 114 -5.85 13.13 -6.34
C GLU A 114 -6.56 11.83 -6.67
N GLU A 115 -6.26 11.27 -7.82
CA GLU A 115 -6.91 10.05 -8.27
C GLU A 115 -6.64 8.86 -7.39
N ARG A 116 -7.58 7.92 -7.43
CA ARG A 116 -7.39 6.60 -6.84
C ARG A 116 -7.25 5.63 -7.99
N ARG A 117 -6.13 4.93 -8.03
CA ARG A 117 -5.87 3.96 -9.09
C ARG A 117 -5.86 2.56 -8.55
N ASP A 118 -6.76 1.75 -9.07
CA ASP A 118 -6.84 0.34 -8.74
C ASP A 118 -6.03 -0.44 -9.77
N ILE A 119 -5.07 -1.21 -9.31
CA ILE A 119 -4.21 -1.97 -10.21
C ILE A 119 -4.20 -3.44 -9.80
N SER A 120 -3.91 -4.27 -10.78
CA SER A 120 -3.72 -5.70 -10.54
C SER A 120 -2.26 -6.03 -10.84
N LEU A 121 -1.60 -6.61 -9.87
CA LEU A 121 -0.19 -6.97 -10.02
C LEU A 121 -0.07 -8.47 -10.10
N HIS A 122 0.24 -8.96 -11.29
CA HIS A 122 0.36 -10.41 -11.53
C HIS A 122 1.82 -10.82 -11.47
N LEU A 123 2.12 -11.78 -10.62
CA LEU A 123 3.47 -12.29 -10.44
C LEU A 123 3.61 -13.63 -11.14
N THR A 124 4.73 -13.79 -11.83
CA THR A 124 5.08 -15.03 -12.53
C THR A 124 6.53 -15.38 -12.26
N GLU A 125 6.93 -16.62 -12.58
CA GLU A 125 8.32 -17.02 -12.46
C GLU A 125 9.22 -16.22 -13.40
#